data_a275681d52352b44c3088b700f42c2f2
#
_entry.id   a275681d52352b44c3088b700f42c2f2
#
_cell.length_a   1.000
_cell.length_b   1.000
_cell.length_c   1.000
_cell.angle_alpha   90.00
_cell.angle_beta   90.00
_cell.angle_gamma   90.00
#
_symmetry.space_group_name_H-M   'P 1'
#
loop_
_entity.id
_entity.type
_entity.pdbx_description
1 polymer ?
#
loop_
_entity_poly.entity_id
_entity_poly.type
_entity_poly.pdbx_seq_one_letter_code
_entity_poly.pdbx_strand_id
1 'polypeptide(L)'
;MKTRFYDRTAYRLSDELVPNCFIKLDDHFDERFSAANEAATNISVLLAESVCGRMADLEMYAFLIEDARKRHGLEKDSDVRGAILTRSFLIGYLGVSRLLLESAAITLAILYKLPVNHTDRSFSNGDFWHQLVTAAPNVHRRYHPMRLFLNEVWRWNNEAVLRVPPLMVSHQHFGQFSSREMHLRALDDPAVDFPQVLGDPTRLNWIDPLHLHDRWKPKLLTLCEKICVDIEACT
;
A
#
# COMPACT_ATOMS: atom_id res chain seq x y z
N MET A 1 -9.56 31.24 -0.10
CA MET A 1 -8.82 30.36 0.85
C MET A 1 -8.09 29.38 -0.04
N LYS A 2 -6.76 29.27 0.01
CA LYS A 2 -6.04 28.30 -0.82
C LYS A 2 -6.39 26.90 -0.37
N THR A 3 -6.90 26.09 -1.28
CA THR A 3 -7.24 24.68 -1.02
C THR A 3 -5.95 23.88 -1.03
N ARG A 4 -5.50 23.42 0.14
CA ARG A 4 -4.36 22.52 0.26
C ARG A 4 -4.87 21.23 0.83
N PHE A 5 -4.65 20.10 0.15
CA PHE A 5 -5.11 18.82 0.64
C PHE A 5 -4.13 18.17 1.64
N TYR A 6 -3.01 18.79 1.94
CA TYR A 6 -2.22 18.47 3.11
C TYR A 6 -1.66 19.75 3.76
N ASP A 7 -1.63 19.75 5.08
CA ASP A 7 -0.99 20.84 5.83
C ASP A 7 0.52 20.56 5.91
N ARG A 8 1.30 21.34 5.18
CA ARG A 8 2.77 21.25 5.21
C ARG A 8 3.33 21.42 6.62
N THR A 9 2.60 22.04 7.55
CA THR A 9 3.05 22.17 8.94
C THR A 9 2.90 20.90 9.75
N ALA A 10 1.87 20.09 9.49
CA ALA A 10 1.66 18.79 10.14
C ALA A 10 2.64 17.73 9.62
N TYR A 11 3.08 17.88 8.37
CA TYR A 11 3.96 16.93 7.67
C TYR A 11 5.36 17.51 7.38
N ARG A 12 5.86 18.43 8.19
CA ARG A 12 7.19 19.07 8.01
C ARG A 12 8.37 18.11 7.90
N LEU A 13 8.20 16.86 8.29
CA LEU A 13 9.16 15.77 8.07
C LEU A 13 9.00 15.10 6.70
N SER A 14 8.11 15.54 5.83
CA SER A 14 7.53 14.71 4.79
C SER A 14 7.40 15.28 3.39
N ASP A 15 8.06 16.41 3.07
CA ASP A 15 8.18 16.81 1.66
C ASP A 15 8.85 15.69 0.84
N GLU A 16 9.66 14.83 1.49
CA GLU A 16 10.23 13.61 0.90
C GLU A 16 9.25 12.42 0.85
N LEU A 17 8.18 12.44 1.67
CA LEU A 17 7.22 11.34 1.78
C LEU A 17 5.99 11.52 0.88
N VAL A 18 5.75 12.73 0.39
CA VAL A 18 4.61 13.03 -0.48
C VAL A 18 5.01 12.84 -1.93
N PRO A 19 4.39 11.92 -2.68
CA PRO A 19 4.67 11.75 -4.09
C PRO A 19 4.42 13.04 -4.90
N ASN A 20 5.32 13.35 -5.82
CA ASN A 20 5.25 14.56 -6.66
C ASN A 20 3.92 14.73 -7.42
N CYS A 21 3.22 13.63 -7.74
CA CYS A 21 1.92 13.69 -8.41
C CYS A 21 0.87 14.40 -7.55
N PHE A 22 0.91 14.25 -6.21
CA PHE A 22 -0.01 14.94 -5.32
C PHE A 22 0.33 16.41 -5.16
N ILE A 23 1.61 16.79 -5.20
CA ILE A 23 2.03 18.19 -5.18
C ILE A 23 1.50 18.91 -6.42
N LYS A 24 1.63 18.30 -7.60
CA LYS A 24 1.08 18.85 -8.85
C LYS A 24 -0.44 18.94 -8.83
N LEU A 25 -1.09 17.93 -8.24
CA LEU A 25 -2.55 17.93 -8.11
C LEU A 25 -3.04 19.04 -7.17
N ASP A 26 -2.30 19.36 -6.11
CA ASP A 26 -2.59 20.49 -5.21
C ASP A 26 -2.48 21.83 -5.94
N ASP A 27 -1.44 22.02 -6.77
CA ASP A 27 -1.30 23.20 -7.63
C ASP A 27 -2.49 23.30 -8.62
N HIS A 28 -2.91 22.19 -9.22
CA HIS A 28 -4.07 22.14 -10.11
C HIS A 28 -5.38 22.55 -9.39
N PHE A 29 -5.58 22.11 -8.16
CA PHE A 29 -6.74 22.51 -7.36
C PHE A 29 -6.72 24.01 -7.04
N ASP A 30 -5.55 24.56 -6.70
CA ASP A 30 -5.39 26.01 -6.44
C ASP A 30 -5.72 26.86 -7.69
N GLU A 31 -5.38 26.38 -8.90
CA GLU A 31 -5.67 27.07 -10.16
C GLU A 31 -7.15 26.98 -10.56
N ARG A 32 -7.78 25.84 -10.29
CA ARG A 32 -9.17 25.55 -10.70
C ARG A 32 -10.22 25.94 -9.67
N PHE A 33 -9.79 26.30 -8.44
CA PHE A 33 -10.73 26.63 -7.38
C PHE A 33 -11.56 27.87 -7.74
N SER A 34 -12.87 27.69 -7.76
CA SER A 34 -13.84 28.79 -7.87
C SER A 34 -15.09 28.45 -7.04
N ALA A 35 -15.85 29.49 -6.67
CA ALA A 35 -17.08 29.28 -5.91
C ALA A 35 -18.11 28.43 -6.66
N ALA A 36 -18.06 28.40 -7.99
CA ALA A 36 -18.98 27.61 -8.81
C ALA A 36 -18.71 26.09 -8.80
N ASN A 37 -17.45 25.71 -8.54
CA ASN A 37 -17.05 24.28 -8.51
C ASN A 37 -16.53 23.83 -7.13
N GLU A 38 -16.76 24.62 -6.09
CA GLU A 38 -16.25 24.37 -4.74
C GLU A 38 -16.57 22.96 -4.21
N ALA A 39 -17.82 22.53 -4.36
CA ALA A 39 -18.23 21.21 -3.85
C ALA A 39 -17.50 20.04 -4.57
N ALA A 40 -17.34 20.12 -5.90
CA ALA A 40 -16.63 19.11 -6.68
C ALA A 40 -15.14 19.09 -6.33
N THR A 41 -14.52 20.28 -6.20
CA THR A 41 -13.12 20.42 -5.80
C THR A 41 -12.88 19.85 -4.40
N ASN A 42 -13.77 20.15 -3.43
CA ASN A 42 -13.65 19.64 -2.08
C ASN A 42 -13.74 18.10 -2.01
N ILE A 43 -14.61 17.46 -2.80
CA ILE A 43 -14.66 16.00 -2.89
C ILE A 43 -13.36 15.47 -3.47
N SER A 44 -12.86 16.05 -4.54
CA SER A 44 -11.62 15.63 -5.19
C SER A 44 -10.41 15.78 -4.25
N VAL A 45 -10.35 16.86 -3.47
CA VAL A 45 -9.35 17.07 -2.41
C VAL A 45 -9.39 15.96 -1.39
N LEU A 46 -10.57 15.61 -0.84
CA LEU A 46 -10.72 14.54 0.14
C LEU A 46 -10.29 13.17 -0.40
N LEU A 47 -10.59 12.90 -1.68
CA LEU A 47 -10.18 11.67 -2.34
C LEU A 47 -8.65 11.62 -2.50
N ALA A 48 -8.03 12.74 -2.91
CA ALA A 48 -6.59 12.86 -3.02
C ALA A 48 -5.89 12.69 -1.66
N GLU A 49 -6.39 13.35 -0.60
CA GLU A 49 -5.88 13.22 0.77
C GLU A 49 -5.90 11.76 1.25
N SER A 50 -6.98 11.03 0.98
CA SER A 50 -7.10 9.65 1.42
C SER A 50 -6.05 8.72 0.82
N VAL A 51 -5.66 8.95 -0.43
CA VAL A 51 -4.63 8.14 -1.12
C VAL A 51 -3.24 8.62 -0.72
N CYS A 52 -3.01 9.93 -0.70
CA CYS A 52 -1.73 10.55 -0.34
C CYS A 52 -1.32 10.19 1.10
N GLY A 53 -2.23 10.32 2.07
CA GLY A 53 -1.97 9.97 3.46
C GLY A 53 -1.56 8.51 3.64
N ARG A 54 -2.20 7.58 2.91
CA ARG A 54 -1.82 6.16 2.96
C ARG A 54 -0.44 5.90 2.37
N MET A 55 -0.05 6.62 1.32
CA MET A 55 1.29 6.50 0.77
C MET A 55 2.35 7.01 1.76
N ALA A 56 2.10 8.13 2.45
CA ALA A 56 2.97 8.64 3.50
C ALA A 56 3.07 7.66 4.69
N ASP A 57 1.95 7.05 5.11
CA ASP A 57 1.95 6.02 6.16
C ASP A 57 2.84 4.81 5.77
N LEU A 58 2.84 4.40 4.51
CA LEU A 58 3.68 3.30 4.02
C LEU A 58 5.17 3.61 4.13
N GLU A 59 5.58 4.79 3.72
CA GLU A 59 6.97 5.25 3.85
C GLU A 59 7.39 5.30 5.34
N MET A 60 6.49 5.75 6.21
CA MET A 60 6.74 5.75 7.65
C MET A 60 6.93 4.33 8.20
N TYR A 61 6.09 3.37 7.81
CA TYR A 61 6.27 1.98 8.25
C TYR A 61 7.58 1.36 7.72
N ALA A 62 7.97 1.64 6.49
CA ALA A 62 9.26 1.20 5.96
C ALA A 62 10.43 1.77 6.78
N PHE A 63 10.38 3.05 7.10
CA PHE A 63 11.35 3.70 8.00
C PHE A 63 11.38 3.05 9.38
N LEU A 64 10.22 2.78 9.99
CA LEU A 64 10.14 2.14 11.31
C LEU A 64 10.70 0.72 11.31
N ILE A 65 10.51 -0.04 10.23
CA ILE A 65 11.11 -1.37 10.06
C ILE A 65 12.64 -1.25 10.02
N GLU A 66 13.16 -0.32 9.24
CA GLU A 66 14.60 -0.08 9.13
C GLU A 66 15.21 0.39 10.46
N ASP A 67 14.55 1.34 11.13
CA ASP A 67 14.99 1.86 12.44
C ASP A 67 14.98 0.77 13.52
N ALA A 68 13.94 -0.06 13.57
CA ALA A 68 13.86 -1.19 14.48
C ALA A 68 15.03 -2.17 14.27
N ARG A 69 15.37 -2.46 13.01
CA ARG A 69 16.52 -3.30 12.66
C ARG A 69 17.86 -2.68 13.08
N LYS A 70 18.03 -1.38 12.87
CA LYS A 70 19.27 -0.67 13.28
C LYS A 70 19.46 -0.61 14.79
N ARG A 71 18.38 -0.35 15.54
CA ARG A 71 18.46 -0.17 17.00
C ARG A 71 18.60 -1.47 17.77
N HIS A 72 17.90 -2.51 17.34
CA HIS A 72 17.82 -3.75 18.09
C HIS A 72 18.78 -4.84 17.62
N GLY A 73 19.49 -4.59 16.52
CA GLY A 73 20.57 -5.44 15.99
C GLY A 73 20.17 -6.91 15.90
N LEU A 74 20.16 -7.47 14.71
CA LEU A 74 19.82 -8.88 14.51
C LEU A 74 20.95 -9.84 14.85
N GLU A 75 22.07 -9.30 15.37
CA GLU A 75 23.31 -10.04 15.63
C GLU A 75 23.23 -10.89 16.90
N LYS A 76 22.24 -10.65 17.75
CA LYS A 76 22.04 -11.44 18.98
C LYS A 76 20.72 -12.20 18.90
N ASP A 77 20.79 -13.51 18.96
CA ASP A 77 19.65 -14.43 19.01
C ASP A 77 18.61 -14.13 20.10
N SER A 78 18.93 -13.21 21.00
CA SER A 78 18.12 -12.86 22.17
C SER A 78 17.30 -11.59 22.03
N ASP A 79 17.39 -10.83 20.90
CA ASP A 79 16.59 -9.60 20.81
C ASP A 79 15.19 -9.86 20.23
N VAL A 80 14.38 -10.49 21.05
CA VAL A 80 12.95 -10.71 20.79
C VAL A 80 12.22 -9.39 20.50
N ARG A 81 12.70 -8.24 21.04
CA ARG A 81 12.07 -6.93 20.81
C ARG A 81 12.18 -6.48 19.37
N GLY A 82 13.36 -6.60 18.76
CA GLY A 82 13.56 -6.24 17.35
C GLY A 82 12.67 -7.08 16.43
N ALA A 83 12.57 -8.38 16.69
CA ALA A 83 11.69 -9.28 15.95
C ALA A 83 10.21 -8.91 16.09
N ILE A 84 9.75 -8.63 17.31
CA ILE A 84 8.37 -8.22 17.58
C ILE A 84 8.05 -6.88 16.92
N LEU A 85 8.92 -5.88 17.04
CA LEU A 85 8.73 -4.56 16.44
C LEU A 85 8.70 -4.65 14.92
N THR A 86 9.66 -5.32 14.30
CA THR A 86 9.70 -5.51 12.85
C THR A 86 8.44 -6.20 12.35
N ARG A 87 7.99 -7.27 13.03
CA ARG A 87 6.74 -7.95 12.70
C ARG A 87 5.53 -7.02 12.81
N SER A 88 5.44 -6.25 13.90
CA SER A 88 4.30 -5.36 14.15
C SER A 88 4.24 -4.25 13.10
N PHE A 89 5.37 -3.64 12.76
CA PHE A 89 5.43 -2.62 11.72
C PHE A 89 5.15 -3.18 10.33
N LEU A 90 5.56 -4.41 10.05
CA LEU A 90 5.22 -5.06 8.80
C LEU A 90 3.72 -5.36 8.69
N ILE A 91 3.07 -5.84 9.75
CA ILE A 91 1.61 -6.01 9.76
C ILE A 91 0.93 -4.66 9.47
N GLY A 92 1.41 -3.57 10.10
CA GLY A 92 0.94 -2.21 9.82
C GLY A 92 1.16 -1.82 8.35
N TYR A 93 2.35 -2.05 7.81
CA TYR A 93 2.69 -1.81 6.41
C TYR A 93 1.75 -2.53 5.45
N LEU A 94 1.52 -3.83 5.66
CA LEU A 94 0.63 -4.64 4.84
C LEU A 94 -0.83 -4.15 4.93
N GLY A 95 -1.27 -3.80 6.15
CA GLY A 95 -2.61 -3.25 6.38
C GLY A 95 -2.81 -1.93 5.63
N VAL A 96 -1.85 -1.00 5.73
CA VAL A 96 -1.91 0.29 5.04
C VAL A 96 -1.78 0.13 3.52
N SER A 97 -0.96 -0.80 3.03
CA SER A 97 -0.90 -1.12 1.60
C SER A 97 -2.29 -1.50 1.05
N ARG A 98 -3.01 -2.34 1.76
CA ARG A 98 -4.39 -2.68 1.40
C ARG A 98 -5.32 -1.47 1.44
N LEU A 99 -5.26 -0.67 2.50
CA LEU A 99 -6.08 0.54 2.62
C LEU A 99 -5.81 1.55 1.51
N LEU A 100 -4.57 1.67 1.03
CA LEU A 100 -4.22 2.48 -0.13
C LEU A 100 -4.95 1.98 -1.39
N LEU A 101 -4.95 0.67 -1.64
CA LEU A 101 -5.65 0.07 -2.77
C LEU A 101 -7.16 0.29 -2.67
N GLU A 102 -7.73 0.14 -1.48
CA GLU A 102 -9.16 0.37 -1.25
C GLU A 102 -9.52 1.85 -1.43
N SER A 103 -8.72 2.78 -0.91
CA SER A 103 -8.91 4.22 -1.16
C SER A 103 -8.88 4.56 -2.65
N ALA A 104 -7.94 3.98 -3.40
CA ALA A 104 -7.85 4.15 -4.84
C ALA A 104 -9.09 3.59 -5.57
N ALA A 105 -9.58 2.41 -5.19
CA ALA A 105 -10.78 1.82 -5.79
C ALA A 105 -12.05 2.65 -5.46
N ILE A 106 -12.16 3.14 -4.22
CA ILE A 106 -13.26 4.03 -3.82
C ILE A 106 -13.21 5.33 -4.61
N THR A 107 -12.02 5.91 -4.79
CA THR A 107 -11.82 7.11 -5.61
C THR A 107 -12.37 6.90 -7.02
N LEU A 108 -11.96 5.83 -7.69
CA LEU A 108 -12.47 5.50 -9.04
C LEU A 108 -13.99 5.28 -9.04
N ALA A 109 -14.53 4.57 -8.05
CA ALA A 109 -15.97 4.33 -7.97
C ALA A 109 -16.76 5.63 -7.84
N ILE A 110 -16.25 6.61 -7.11
CA ILE A 110 -16.90 7.92 -6.94
C ILE A 110 -16.75 8.76 -8.19
N LEU A 111 -15.53 8.92 -8.74
CA LEU A 111 -15.25 9.75 -9.91
C LEU A 111 -16.06 9.29 -11.12
N TYR A 112 -16.15 7.98 -11.36
CA TYR A 112 -16.84 7.39 -12.51
C TYR A 112 -18.26 6.92 -12.21
N LYS A 113 -18.78 7.25 -11.00
CA LYS A 113 -20.15 6.91 -10.57
C LYS A 113 -20.50 5.45 -10.80
N LEU A 114 -19.58 4.56 -10.46
CA LEU A 114 -19.77 3.13 -10.67
C LEU A 114 -20.95 2.61 -9.83
N PRO A 115 -21.87 1.85 -10.41
CA PRO A 115 -23.03 1.29 -9.71
C PRO A 115 -22.63 0.06 -8.88
N VAL A 116 -21.71 0.22 -7.95
CA VAL A 116 -21.23 -0.81 -7.01
C VAL A 116 -21.64 -0.46 -5.60
N ASN A 117 -22.01 -1.47 -4.80
CA ASN A 117 -22.28 -1.28 -3.38
C ASN A 117 -21.04 -0.76 -2.67
N HIS A 118 -21.22 -0.09 -1.54
CA HIS A 118 -20.10 0.49 -0.80
C HIS A 118 -19.06 -0.56 -0.40
N THR A 119 -19.49 -1.76 -0.02
CA THR A 119 -18.63 -2.90 0.37
C THR A 119 -17.87 -3.53 -0.79
N ASP A 120 -18.31 -3.29 -2.03
CA ASP A 120 -17.79 -3.93 -3.23
C ASP A 120 -16.77 -3.04 -3.97
N ARG A 121 -16.50 -1.84 -3.46
CA ARG A 121 -15.55 -0.87 -4.02
C ARG A 121 -14.11 -1.28 -3.72
N SER A 122 -13.68 -2.37 -4.30
CA SER A 122 -12.33 -2.93 -4.07
C SER A 122 -11.78 -3.55 -5.34
N PHE A 123 -10.48 -3.38 -5.58
CA PHE A 123 -9.78 -4.05 -6.69
C PHE A 123 -9.76 -5.58 -6.56
N SER A 124 -10.04 -6.13 -5.39
CA SER A 124 -10.19 -7.59 -5.21
C SER A 124 -11.56 -8.11 -5.65
N ASN A 125 -12.54 -7.22 -5.89
CA ASN A 125 -13.89 -7.60 -6.25
C ASN A 125 -14.06 -7.67 -7.78
N GLY A 126 -14.59 -8.79 -8.28
CA GLY A 126 -14.88 -9.00 -9.71
C GLY A 126 -15.92 -8.04 -10.26
N ASP A 127 -16.96 -7.72 -9.46
CA ASP A 127 -18.04 -6.81 -9.86
C ASP A 127 -17.52 -5.38 -10.03
N PHE A 128 -16.58 -4.93 -9.19
CA PHE A 128 -15.90 -3.65 -9.38
C PHE A 128 -15.26 -3.55 -10.77
N TRP A 129 -14.49 -4.58 -11.16
CA TRP A 129 -13.86 -4.61 -12.48
C TRP A 129 -14.86 -4.66 -13.62
N HIS A 130 -15.93 -5.42 -13.45
CA HIS A 130 -17.02 -5.49 -14.46
C HIS A 130 -17.69 -4.14 -14.66
N GLN A 131 -18.04 -3.45 -13.57
CA GLN A 131 -18.63 -2.11 -13.65
C GLN A 131 -17.64 -1.08 -14.21
N LEU A 132 -16.36 -1.17 -13.87
CA LEU A 132 -15.34 -0.29 -14.41
C LEU A 132 -15.16 -0.47 -15.93
N VAL A 133 -15.21 -1.71 -16.43
CA VAL A 133 -15.19 -1.98 -17.88
C VAL A 133 -16.39 -1.33 -18.57
N THR A 134 -17.56 -1.45 -17.96
CA THR A 134 -18.83 -0.98 -18.57
C THR A 134 -18.93 0.54 -18.56
N ALA A 135 -18.66 1.17 -17.42
CA ALA A 135 -18.84 2.61 -17.22
C ALA A 135 -17.67 3.45 -17.75
N ALA A 136 -16.44 2.93 -17.64
CA ALA A 136 -15.23 3.66 -17.97
C ALA A 136 -14.14 2.75 -18.60
N PRO A 137 -14.36 2.26 -19.85
CA PRO A 137 -13.47 1.27 -20.49
C PRO A 137 -12.03 1.76 -20.67
N ASN A 138 -11.82 3.05 -20.87
CA ASN A 138 -10.48 3.63 -20.99
C ASN A 138 -9.73 3.61 -19.64
N VAL A 139 -10.45 3.86 -18.54
CA VAL A 139 -9.93 3.75 -17.18
C VAL A 139 -9.61 2.29 -16.87
N HIS A 140 -10.52 1.36 -17.14
CA HIS A 140 -10.23 -0.06 -16.99
C HIS A 140 -8.92 -0.46 -17.69
N ARG A 141 -8.72 -0.08 -18.97
CA ARG A 141 -7.50 -0.38 -19.72
C ARG A 141 -6.24 0.16 -19.04
N ARG A 142 -6.33 1.27 -18.32
CA ARG A 142 -5.25 1.91 -17.60
C ARG A 142 -4.82 1.13 -16.34
N TYR A 143 -5.79 0.54 -15.62
CA TYR A 143 -5.55 -0.18 -14.36
C TYR A 143 -5.42 -1.70 -14.52
N HIS A 144 -6.02 -2.28 -15.56
CA HIS A 144 -6.01 -3.74 -15.77
C HIS A 144 -4.58 -4.35 -15.76
N PRO A 145 -3.54 -3.73 -16.33
CA PRO A 145 -2.17 -4.27 -16.26
C PRO A 145 -1.62 -4.38 -14.84
N MET A 146 -2.18 -3.64 -13.88
CA MET A 146 -1.77 -3.70 -12.48
C MET A 146 -2.46 -4.82 -11.70
N ARG A 147 -3.44 -5.51 -12.27
CA ARG A 147 -4.31 -6.45 -11.55
C ARG A 147 -3.55 -7.54 -10.80
N LEU A 148 -2.48 -8.07 -11.38
CA LEU A 148 -1.65 -9.07 -10.71
C LEU A 148 -0.98 -8.51 -9.45
N PHE A 149 -0.45 -7.30 -9.52
CA PHE A 149 0.14 -6.62 -8.39
C PHE A 149 -0.90 -6.27 -7.31
N LEU A 150 -2.05 -5.75 -7.70
CA LEU A 150 -3.15 -5.42 -6.77
C LEU A 150 -3.61 -6.67 -6.01
N ASN A 151 -3.73 -7.81 -6.71
CA ASN A 151 -4.06 -9.10 -6.11
C ASN A 151 -2.92 -9.61 -5.20
N GLU A 152 -1.66 -9.39 -5.57
CA GLU A 152 -0.50 -9.74 -4.74
C GLU A 152 -0.58 -9.03 -3.38
N VAL A 153 -0.77 -7.70 -3.36
CA VAL A 153 -0.89 -6.90 -2.12
C VAL A 153 -2.05 -7.40 -1.27
N TRP A 154 -3.22 -7.63 -1.89
CA TRP A 154 -4.40 -8.11 -1.20
C TRP A 154 -4.16 -9.49 -0.57
N ARG A 155 -3.54 -10.42 -1.30
CA ARG A 155 -3.19 -11.75 -0.82
C ARG A 155 -2.23 -11.70 0.37
N TRP A 156 -1.18 -10.89 0.29
CA TRP A 156 -0.23 -10.70 1.38
C TRP A 156 -0.90 -10.19 2.65
N ASN A 157 -1.77 -9.19 2.52
CA ASN A 157 -2.52 -8.68 3.67
C ASN A 157 -3.41 -9.77 4.29
N ASN A 158 -4.16 -10.50 3.48
CA ASN A 158 -5.04 -11.54 3.99
C ASN A 158 -4.26 -12.66 4.71
N GLU A 159 -3.16 -13.13 4.14
CA GLU A 159 -2.37 -14.17 4.75
C GLU A 159 -1.67 -13.69 6.03
N ALA A 160 -1.01 -12.54 5.97
CA ALA A 160 -0.18 -12.06 7.07
C ALA A 160 -0.97 -11.45 8.23
N VAL A 161 -2.09 -10.77 7.94
CA VAL A 161 -2.87 -10.05 8.96
C VAL A 161 -4.03 -10.90 9.49
N LEU A 162 -4.73 -11.63 8.60
CA LEU A 162 -5.97 -12.29 8.96
C LEU A 162 -5.80 -13.77 9.31
N ARG A 163 -4.83 -14.47 8.74
CA ARG A 163 -4.69 -15.92 8.91
C ARG A 163 -3.49 -16.31 9.77
N VAL A 164 -2.31 -15.96 9.38
CA VAL A 164 -1.07 -16.38 10.06
C VAL A 164 -0.15 -15.19 10.24
N PRO A 165 0.12 -14.77 11.48
CA PRO A 165 1.09 -13.72 11.73
C PRO A 165 2.44 -14.08 11.11
N PRO A 166 3.14 -13.13 10.48
CA PRO A 166 4.44 -13.35 9.92
C PRO A 166 5.41 -13.89 10.98
N LEU A 167 6.01 -15.03 10.72
CA LEU A 167 7.06 -15.56 11.57
C LEU A 167 8.37 -14.87 11.17
N MET A 168 8.97 -14.15 12.13
CA MET A 168 10.29 -13.57 11.96
C MET A 168 11.33 -14.57 12.44
N VAL A 169 12.27 -14.92 11.60
CA VAL A 169 13.37 -15.84 11.94
C VAL A 169 14.68 -15.15 11.65
N SER A 170 15.59 -15.16 12.65
CA SER A 170 16.95 -14.73 12.41
C SER A 170 17.73 -15.80 11.65
N HIS A 171 18.72 -15.37 10.91
CA HIS A 171 19.50 -16.16 10.00
C HIS A 171 20.30 -17.33 10.61
N GLN A 172 20.71 -17.23 11.85
CA GLN A 172 21.58 -18.24 12.47
C GLN A 172 20.96 -19.65 12.51
N HIS A 173 19.63 -19.75 12.43
CA HIS A 173 18.94 -21.04 12.46
C HIS A 173 19.02 -21.86 11.16
N PHE A 174 19.31 -21.23 10.01
CA PHE A 174 19.19 -21.91 8.72
C PHE A 174 20.45 -21.85 7.83
N GLY A 175 21.51 -21.18 8.25
CA GLY A 175 22.83 -21.22 7.58
C GLY A 175 22.91 -20.63 6.17
N GLN A 176 21.84 -20.04 5.65
CA GLN A 176 21.75 -19.57 4.26
C GLN A 176 21.70 -18.06 4.09
N PHE A 177 21.63 -17.28 5.16
CA PHE A 177 21.36 -15.85 5.08
C PHE A 177 22.40 -15.04 5.85
N SER A 178 22.66 -13.79 5.53
CA SER A 178 23.60 -12.96 6.29
C SER A 178 23.04 -12.53 7.64
N SER A 179 23.83 -12.39 8.65
CA SER A 179 23.41 -12.07 10.04
C SER A 179 22.62 -10.75 10.19
N ARG A 180 22.45 -10.00 9.10
CA ARG A 180 21.79 -8.69 9.08
C ARG A 180 20.41 -8.68 8.46
N GLU A 181 19.94 -9.81 7.95
CA GLU A 181 18.65 -9.88 7.22
C GLU A 181 17.61 -10.61 8.06
N MET A 182 16.50 -9.97 8.36
CA MET A 182 15.30 -10.63 8.87
C MET A 182 14.43 -11.04 7.70
N HIS A 183 14.15 -12.31 7.60
CA HIS A 183 13.29 -12.83 6.55
C HIS A 183 11.91 -13.14 7.11
N LEU A 184 10.93 -12.76 6.33
CA LEU A 184 9.55 -13.06 6.59
C LEU A 184 9.21 -14.38 5.95
N ARG A 185 8.49 -15.17 6.70
CA ARG A 185 7.84 -16.30 6.12
C ARG A 185 6.68 -15.83 5.25
N ALA A 186 6.81 -15.99 3.94
CA ALA A 186 5.73 -15.84 2.99
C ALA A 186 5.25 -17.21 2.54
N LEU A 187 3.96 -17.42 2.58
CA LEU A 187 3.33 -18.48 1.81
C LEU A 187 3.06 -17.91 0.40
N ASP A 188 3.90 -18.25 -0.57
CA ASP A 188 3.72 -17.79 -1.95
C ASP A 188 2.49 -18.42 -2.60
N ASP A 189 2.05 -19.56 -2.11
CA ASP A 189 0.88 -20.25 -2.62
C ASP A 189 -0.14 -20.48 -1.50
N PRO A 190 -1.32 -19.83 -1.56
CA PRO A 190 -2.41 -20.08 -0.62
C PRO A 190 -2.97 -21.50 -0.70
N ALA A 191 -2.64 -22.28 -1.75
CA ALA A 191 -3.02 -23.68 -1.87
C ALA A 191 -2.04 -24.62 -1.18
N VAL A 192 -0.88 -24.13 -0.71
CA VAL A 192 0.06 -24.95 0.06
C VAL A 192 -0.49 -25.17 1.45
N ASP A 193 -0.81 -26.42 1.76
CA ASP A 193 -1.29 -26.82 3.07
C ASP A 193 -0.21 -26.55 4.13
N PHE A 194 -0.54 -25.69 5.10
CA PHE A 194 0.35 -25.23 6.15
C PHE A 194 1.08 -26.36 6.91
N PRO A 195 0.44 -27.49 7.24
CA PRO A 195 1.10 -28.65 7.83
C PRO A 195 2.22 -29.26 6.98
N GLN A 196 2.09 -29.23 5.66
CA GLN A 196 3.11 -29.79 4.77
C GLN A 196 4.37 -28.91 4.70
N VAL A 197 4.22 -27.61 4.92
CA VAL A 197 5.33 -26.66 4.89
C VAL A 197 6.10 -26.67 6.22
N LEU A 198 5.45 -26.96 7.34
CA LEU A 198 6.11 -27.05 8.65
C LEU A 198 7.15 -28.17 8.73
N GLY A 199 7.01 -29.21 7.90
CA GLY A 199 7.97 -30.31 7.83
C GLY A 199 9.24 -30.01 7.03
N ASP A 200 9.23 -28.96 6.20
CA ASP A 200 10.37 -28.60 5.35
C ASP A 200 10.53 -27.07 5.21
N PRO A 201 11.33 -26.47 6.11
CA PRO A 201 11.58 -25.02 6.09
C PRO A 201 12.20 -24.49 4.80
N THR A 202 12.81 -25.36 3.97
CA THR A 202 13.40 -24.95 2.69
C THR A 202 12.35 -24.60 1.63
N ARG A 203 11.11 -25.05 1.81
CA ARG A 203 9.97 -24.70 0.97
C ARG A 203 9.32 -23.37 1.33
N LEU A 204 9.84 -22.69 2.35
CA LEU A 204 9.33 -21.39 2.76
C LEU A 204 10.02 -20.31 1.94
N ASN A 205 9.26 -19.49 1.26
CA ASN A 205 9.78 -18.28 0.65
C ASN A 205 9.97 -17.22 1.74
N TRP A 206 11.22 -16.88 1.97
CA TRP A 206 11.61 -15.87 2.93
C TRP A 206 11.76 -14.54 2.20
N ILE A 207 11.05 -13.51 2.61
CA ILE A 207 11.13 -12.18 2.02
C ILE A 207 11.55 -11.18 3.09
N ASP A 208 12.59 -10.41 2.79
CA ASP A 208 12.94 -9.25 3.59
C ASP A 208 11.85 -8.18 3.44
N PRO A 209 11.30 -7.66 4.56
CA PRO A 209 10.27 -6.61 4.53
C PRO A 209 10.67 -5.36 3.73
N LEU A 210 11.95 -4.97 3.78
CA LEU A 210 12.45 -3.83 3.01
C LEU A 210 12.55 -4.15 1.51
N HIS A 211 12.96 -5.35 1.13
CA HIS A 211 12.91 -5.79 -0.27
C HIS A 211 11.46 -5.84 -0.79
N LEU A 212 10.48 -6.19 0.07
CA LEU A 212 9.08 -6.12 -0.30
C LEU A 212 8.65 -4.67 -0.57
N HIS A 213 9.06 -3.73 0.32
CA HIS A 213 8.83 -2.30 0.12
C HIS A 213 9.45 -1.80 -1.18
N ASP A 214 10.74 -2.08 -1.43
CA ASP A 214 11.45 -1.68 -2.64
C ASP A 214 10.79 -2.20 -3.92
N ARG A 215 10.26 -3.42 -3.87
CA ARG A 215 9.53 -4.03 -4.99
C ARG A 215 8.16 -3.40 -5.22
N TRP A 216 7.45 -3.02 -4.17
CA TRP A 216 6.09 -2.49 -4.24
C TRP A 216 6.03 -0.99 -4.46
N LYS A 217 6.95 -0.23 -3.87
CA LYS A 217 6.97 1.24 -3.94
C LYS A 217 6.82 1.79 -5.36
N PRO A 218 7.58 1.36 -6.38
CA PRO A 218 7.41 1.89 -7.74
C PRO A 218 6.01 1.64 -8.31
N LYS A 219 5.42 0.49 -8.01
CA LYS A 219 4.07 0.13 -8.47
C LYS A 219 2.98 0.92 -7.74
N LEU A 220 3.17 1.15 -6.44
CA LEU A 220 2.26 1.99 -5.64
C LEU A 220 2.32 3.45 -6.09
N LEU A 221 3.51 3.98 -6.38
CA LEU A 221 3.68 5.31 -6.98
C LEU A 221 2.97 5.40 -8.33
N THR A 222 3.13 4.41 -9.20
CA THR A 222 2.39 4.34 -10.47
C THR A 222 0.87 4.32 -10.26
N LEU A 223 0.37 3.65 -9.22
CA LEU A 223 -1.04 3.69 -8.86
C LEU A 223 -1.46 5.12 -8.45
N CYS A 224 -0.69 5.77 -7.59
CA CYS A 224 -0.93 7.15 -7.17
C CYS A 224 -0.97 8.12 -8.37
N GLU A 225 0.02 8.03 -9.28
CA GLU A 225 0.08 8.84 -10.50
C GLU A 225 -1.18 8.67 -11.35
N LYS A 226 -1.64 7.43 -11.55
CA LYS A 226 -2.87 7.16 -12.30
C LYS A 226 -4.10 7.76 -11.63
N ILE A 227 -4.20 7.65 -10.29
CA ILE A 227 -5.31 8.23 -9.52
C ILE A 227 -5.30 9.76 -9.61
N CYS A 228 -4.13 10.41 -9.52
CA CYS A 228 -4.02 11.86 -9.69
C CYS A 228 -4.52 12.31 -11.07
N VAL A 229 -4.13 11.62 -12.14
CA VAL A 229 -4.62 11.89 -13.50
C VAL A 229 -6.14 11.72 -13.60
N ASP A 230 -6.72 10.72 -12.95
CA ASP A 230 -8.17 10.52 -12.97
C ASP A 230 -8.92 11.61 -12.18
N ILE A 231 -8.38 12.03 -11.04
CA ILE A 231 -8.93 13.14 -10.24
C ILE A 231 -8.85 14.43 -11.06
N GLU A 232 -7.68 14.76 -11.63
CA GLU A 232 -7.48 15.95 -12.46
C GLU A 232 -8.45 16.00 -13.65
N ALA A 233 -8.69 14.87 -14.31
CA ALA A 233 -9.59 14.79 -15.46
C ALA A 233 -11.08 14.97 -15.08
N CYS A 234 -11.45 14.77 -13.82
CA CYS A 234 -12.83 14.87 -13.33
C CYS A 234 -13.11 16.17 -12.55
N THR A 235 -12.09 17.01 -12.30
CA THR A 235 -12.19 18.32 -11.65
C THR A 235 -12.20 19.43 -12.67
#